data_65a1c916a617708ca21df7b5d94fc857
#
_entry.id   65a1c916a617708ca21df7b5d94fc857
#
_cell.length_a   1.000
_cell.length_b   1.000
_cell.length_c   1.000
_cell.angle_alpha   90.00
_cell.angle_beta   90.00
_cell.angle_gamma   90.00
#
_symmetry.space_group_name_H-M   'P 1'
#
loop_
_entity.id
_entity.type
_entity.pdbx_description
1 polymer ?
#
loop_
_entity_poly.entity_id
_entity_poly.type
_entity_poly.pdbx_seq_one_letter_code
_entity_poly.pdbx_strand_id
1 'polypeptide(L)'
;MGDLRLGRKPKDLDVVTDANLDEVSKVLSENGWTIDEAGKQFFVLIASKNGQQFEIALFRKDGTYTDGRRPDYVQVGTMEEDALRRDFTINSLYLDPWTGEFYDPTGKGFKDIEDKIIRFNGKAVERIKEDYLRIFRAYRFASQLGFEIDKKTLKACRTYFGTACLTVSGQRILIEIEKMSKV
;
A
#
# COMPACT_ATOMS: atom_id res chain seq x y z
N MET A 1 -9.26 -1.39 0.72
CA MET A 1 -10.36 -0.67 1.42
C MET A 1 -10.88 0.53 0.62
N GLY A 2 -10.02 1.30 -0.07
CA GLY A 2 -10.46 2.38 -0.96
C GLY A 2 -11.50 1.92 -2.01
N ASP A 3 -11.31 0.75 -2.64
CA ASP A 3 -12.25 0.22 -3.63
C ASP A 3 -13.65 -0.01 -3.05
N LEU A 4 -13.76 -0.56 -1.83
CA LEU A 4 -15.06 -0.78 -1.17
C LEU A 4 -15.81 0.54 -0.94
N ARG A 5 -15.11 1.59 -0.52
CA ARG A 5 -15.68 2.93 -0.33
C ARG A 5 -16.13 3.56 -1.65
N LEU A 6 -15.50 3.20 -2.76
CA LEU A 6 -15.88 3.64 -4.11
C LEU A 6 -16.94 2.74 -4.75
N GLY A 7 -17.50 1.76 -4.01
CA GLY A 7 -18.48 0.80 -4.52
C GLY A 7 -17.90 -0.17 -5.55
N ARG A 8 -16.56 -0.33 -5.59
CA ARG A 8 -15.86 -1.24 -6.49
C ARG A 8 -15.60 -2.57 -5.77
N LYS A 9 -15.66 -3.67 -6.52
CA LYS A 9 -15.24 -4.98 -5.99
C LYS A 9 -13.71 -4.99 -5.84
N PRO A 10 -13.16 -5.24 -4.63
CA PRO A 10 -11.73 -5.40 -4.45
C PRO A 10 -11.20 -6.55 -5.31
N LYS A 11 -10.03 -6.37 -5.90
CA LYS A 11 -9.35 -7.44 -6.64
C LYS A 11 -8.63 -8.38 -5.68
N ASP A 12 -7.98 -7.81 -4.66
CA ASP A 12 -7.20 -8.51 -3.65
C ASP A 12 -7.66 -8.08 -2.26
N LEU A 13 -7.58 -9.00 -1.30
CA LEU A 13 -7.82 -8.74 0.11
C LEU A 13 -6.52 -8.98 0.86
N ASP A 14 -5.85 -7.89 1.23
CA ASP A 14 -4.68 -7.93 2.10
C ASP A 14 -5.17 -7.83 3.56
N VAL A 15 -4.74 -8.75 4.39
CA VAL A 15 -5.04 -8.79 5.81
C VAL A 15 -3.82 -8.28 6.57
N VAL A 16 -4.04 -7.43 7.56
CA VAL A 16 -2.99 -7.00 8.48
C VAL A 16 -3.41 -7.33 9.91
N THR A 17 -2.44 -7.71 10.74
CA THR A 17 -2.66 -8.11 12.13
C THR A 17 -1.52 -7.64 13.03
N ASP A 18 -1.79 -7.50 14.32
CA ASP A 18 -0.82 -7.32 15.38
C ASP A 18 -0.49 -8.64 16.12
N ALA A 19 -1.19 -9.74 15.76
CA ALA A 19 -0.97 -11.05 16.35
C ALA A 19 0.38 -11.64 15.91
N ASN A 20 0.98 -12.46 16.76
CA ASN A 20 2.21 -13.19 16.43
C ASN A 20 1.98 -14.12 15.24
N LEU A 21 2.84 -14.04 14.21
CA LEU A 21 2.69 -14.85 13.00
C LEU A 21 2.82 -16.36 13.23
N ASP A 22 3.55 -16.82 14.25
CA ASP A 22 3.61 -18.23 14.60
C ASP A 22 2.26 -18.73 15.14
N GLU A 23 1.61 -17.91 15.95
CA GLU A 23 0.26 -18.20 16.45
C GLU A 23 -0.77 -18.19 15.32
N VAL A 24 -0.69 -17.18 14.42
CA VAL A 24 -1.55 -17.11 13.24
C VAL A 24 -1.37 -18.33 12.35
N SER A 25 -0.13 -18.71 12.04
CA SER A 25 0.20 -19.90 11.24
C SER A 25 -0.39 -21.17 11.86
N LYS A 26 -0.20 -21.34 13.18
CA LYS A 26 -0.73 -22.48 13.92
C LYS A 26 -2.27 -22.56 13.84
N VAL A 27 -2.95 -21.47 14.22
CA VAL A 27 -4.42 -21.42 14.22
C VAL A 27 -5.00 -21.69 12.84
N LEU A 28 -4.44 -21.10 11.81
CA LEU A 28 -4.90 -21.31 10.44
C LEU A 28 -4.65 -22.74 9.96
N SER A 29 -3.48 -23.33 10.26
CA SER A 29 -3.16 -24.72 9.93
C SER A 29 -4.11 -25.70 10.61
N GLU A 30 -4.42 -25.51 11.91
CA GLU A 30 -5.39 -26.30 12.66
C GLU A 30 -6.80 -26.21 12.08
N ASN A 31 -7.12 -25.12 11.37
CA ASN A 31 -8.39 -24.90 10.68
C ASN A 31 -8.34 -25.27 9.19
N GLY A 32 -7.34 -26.04 8.74
CA GLY A 32 -7.27 -26.61 7.42
C GLY A 32 -6.82 -25.63 6.33
N TRP A 33 -6.08 -24.57 6.70
CA TRP A 33 -5.39 -23.69 5.75
C TRP A 33 -3.99 -24.20 5.47
N THR A 34 -3.55 -24.08 4.23
CA THR A 34 -2.13 -24.31 3.86
C THR A 34 -1.41 -22.97 4.01
N ILE A 35 -0.30 -22.96 4.74
CA ILE A 35 0.48 -21.75 5.03
C ILE A 35 1.82 -21.82 4.30
N ASP A 36 2.13 -20.78 3.52
CA ASP A 36 3.45 -20.53 2.98
C ASP A 36 4.14 -19.46 3.84
N GLU A 37 5.25 -19.86 4.47
CA GLU A 37 6.05 -19.03 5.38
C GLU A 37 7.27 -18.39 4.69
N ALA A 38 7.44 -18.52 3.37
CA ALA A 38 8.60 -17.97 2.65
C ALA A 38 8.78 -16.45 2.86
N GLY A 39 7.67 -15.73 3.09
CA GLY A 39 7.66 -14.29 3.38
C GLY A 39 7.81 -13.92 4.86
N LYS A 40 7.91 -14.87 5.77
CA LYS A 40 7.87 -14.63 7.23
C LYS A 40 8.98 -13.70 7.73
N GLN A 41 10.17 -13.79 7.14
CA GLN A 41 11.27 -12.85 7.42
C GLN A 41 10.95 -11.39 7.07
N PHE A 42 9.92 -11.15 6.25
CA PHE A 42 9.40 -9.84 5.89
C PHE A 42 8.05 -9.54 6.56
N PHE A 43 7.71 -10.33 7.60
CA PHE A 43 6.45 -10.23 8.34
C PHE A 43 5.20 -10.52 7.51
N VAL A 44 5.29 -11.49 6.58
CA VAL A 44 4.18 -11.88 5.71
C VAL A 44 4.03 -13.40 5.68
N LEU A 45 2.77 -13.87 5.77
CA LEU A 45 2.36 -15.24 5.50
C LEU A 45 1.40 -15.25 4.32
N ILE A 46 1.39 -16.35 3.58
CA ILE A 46 0.36 -16.59 2.57
C ILE A 46 -0.48 -17.78 3.02
N ALA A 47 -1.76 -17.56 3.23
CA ALA A 47 -2.72 -18.59 3.63
C ALA A 47 -3.62 -18.96 2.45
N SER A 48 -3.73 -20.26 2.16
CA SER A 48 -4.51 -20.77 1.04
C SER A 48 -5.48 -21.86 1.49
N LYS A 49 -6.75 -21.78 1.04
CA LYS A 49 -7.78 -22.78 1.29
C LYS A 49 -8.85 -22.73 0.20
N ASN A 50 -9.26 -23.87 -0.32
CA ASN A 50 -10.34 -23.99 -1.33
C ASN A 50 -10.16 -23.09 -2.56
N GLY A 51 -8.92 -22.93 -3.04
CA GLY A 51 -8.61 -22.06 -4.18
C GLY A 51 -8.61 -20.57 -3.88
N GLN A 52 -8.86 -20.17 -2.64
CA GLN A 52 -8.69 -18.79 -2.15
C GLN A 52 -7.32 -18.63 -1.52
N GLN A 53 -6.75 -17.45 -1.68
CA GLN A 53 -5.44 -17.09 -1.13
C GLN A 53 -5.51 -15.71 -0.51
N PHE A 54 -4.91 -15.56 0.68
CA PHE A 54 -4.80 -14.30 1.39
C PHE A 54 -3.35 -14.04 1.79
N GLU A 55 -2.91 -12.82 1.61
CA GLU A 55 -1.67 -12.32 2.20
C GLU A 55 -2.00 -11.77 3.59
N ILE A 56 -1.30 -12.27 4.62
CA ILE A 56 -1.45 -11.86 6.01
C ILE A 56 -0.13 -11.25 6.46
N ALA A 57 -0.13 -9.98 6.74
CA ALA A 57 1.06 -9.23 7.15
C ALA A 57 0.91 -8.69 8.58
N LEU A 58 2.04 -8.49 9.27
CA LEU A 58 2.03 -7.64 10.46
C LEU A 58 1.95 -6.17 10.07
N PHE A 59 1.39 -5.35 10.97
CA PHE A 59 1.64 -3.92 10.91
C PHE A 59 3.13 -3.68 11.00
N ARG A 60 3.69 -2.92 10.07
CA ARG A 60 5.13 -2.70 10.03
C ARG A 60 5.49 -1.23 9.90
N LYS A 61 6.67 -0.91 10.41
CA LYS A 61 7.37 0.35 10.24
C LYS A 61 8.59 0.11 9.36
N ASP A 62 8.74 0.93 8.35
CA ASP A 62 9.90 0.90 7.48
C ASP A 62 11.02 1.79 8.07
N GLY A 63 12.27 1.36 7.96
CA GLY A 63 13.44 2.16 8.31
C GLY A 63 13.78 3.20 7.24
N THR A 64 15.05 3.58 7.18
CA THR A 64 15.56 4.49 6.14
C THR A 64 15.55 3.83 4.75
N TYR A 65 15.67 4.65 3.71
CA TYR A 65 15.69 4.20 2.32
C TYR A 65 16.95 4.75 1.65
N THR A 66 18.04 4.00 1.68
CA THR A 66 19.32 4.43 1.09
C THR A 66 19.38 4.21 -0.41
N ASP A 67 18.70 3.19 -0.94
CA ASP A 67 18.67 2.85 -2.36
C ASP A 67 17.54 3.55 -3.15
N GLY A 68 16.70 4.34 -2.49
CA GLY A 68 15.53 5.00 -3.10
C GLY A 68 14.46 4.03 -3.60
N ARG A 69 14.38 2.82 -3.01
CA ARG A 69 13.40 1.79 -3.40
C ARG A 69 12.95 0.90 -2.25
N ARG A 70 13.88 0.40 -1.44
CA ARG A 70 13.59 -0.56 -0.37
C ARG A 70 14.00 0.03 0.97
N PRO A 71 13.22 -0.21 2.02
CA PRO A 71 13.70 0.16 3.35
C PRO A 71 14.93 -0.68 3.70
N ASP A 72 15.91 -0.07 4.35
CA ASP A 72 17.13 -0.74 4.81
C ASP A 72 16.82 -1.84 5.83
N TYR A 73 15.79 -1.65 6.60
CA TYR A 73 15.21 -2.63 7.52
C TYR A 73 13.72 -2.40 7.73
N VAL A 74 13.04 -3.41 8.22
CA VAL A 74 11.64 -3.36 8.61
C VAL A 74 11.49 -3.82 10.05
N GLN A 75 10.51 -3.26 10.75
CA GLN A 75 10.17 -3.62 12.14
C GLN A 75 8.67 -3.78 12.28
N VAL A 76 8.24 -4.53 13.28
CA VAL A 76 6.83 -4.55 13.69
C VAL A 76 6.45 -3.14 14.14
N GLY A 77 5.33 -2.65 13.66
CA GLY A 77 4.83 -1.30 13.91
C GLY A 77 3.40 -1.29 14.41
N THR A 78 2.86 -0.09 14.57
CA THR A 78 1.45 0.14 14.84
C THR A 78 0.66 0.31 13.54
N MET A 79 -0.68 0.32 13.63
CA MET A 79 -1.54 0.63 12.48
C MET A 79 -1.22 2.01 11.87
N GLU A 80 -0.94 3.00 12.72
CA GLU A 80 -0.58 4.36 12.30
C GLU A 80 0.76 4.38 11.54
N GLU A 81 1.76 3.67 12.04
CA GLU A 81 3.07 3.57 11.40
C GLU A 81 2.96 2.83 10.06
N ASP A 82 2.17 1.74 9.98
CA ASP A 82 1.90 1.03 8.73
C ASP A 82 1.13 1.91 7.73
N ALA A 83 0.15 2.67 8.18
CA ALA A 83 -0.58 3.62 7.33
C ALA A 83 0.36 4.68 6.73
N LEU A 84 1.23 5.27 7.57
CA LEU A 84 2.12 6.34 7.16
C LEU A 84 3.20 5.90 6.17
N ARG A 85 3.66 4.64 6.20
CA ARG A 85 4.62 4.13 5.22
C ARG A 85 4.02 3.86 3.84
N ARG A 86 2.69 3.72 3.73
CA ARG A 86 1.99 3.53 2.44
C ARG A 86 2.12 4.78 1.57
N ASP A 87 1.88 4.62 0.28
CA ASP A 87 2.06 5.71 -0.68
C ASP A 87 1.04 6.85 -0.52
N PHE A 88 -0.25 6.53 -0.61
CA PHE A 88 -1.33 7.52 -0.65
C PHE A 88 -2.30 7.39 0.52
N THR A 89 -2.90 8.51 0.93
CA THR A 89 -3.91 8.56 1.98
C THR A 89 -5.08 7.61 1.70
N ILE A 90 -5.54 7.56 0.47
CA ILE A 90 -6.64 6.69 0.03
C ILE A 90 -6.31 5.18 0.09
N ASN A 91 -5.03 4.82 0.12
CA ASN A 91 -4.54 3.44 0.23
C ASN A 91 -4.17 3.05 1.67
N SER A 92 -4.41 3.94 2.64
CA SER A 92 -4.03 3.77 4.05
C SER A 92 -5.25 3.64 4.95
N LEU A 93 -6.34 3.10 4.42
CA LEU A 93 -7.57 2.81 5.15
C LEU A 93 -7.62 1.33 5.53
N TYR A 94 -8.15 1.06 6.70
CA TYR A 94 -8.35 -0.30 7.20
C TYR A 94 -9.81 -0.54 7.49
N LEU A 95 -10.21 -1.79 7.51
CA LEU A 95 -11.54 -2.25 7.88
C LEU A 95 -11.37 -3.38 8.91
N ASP A 96 -12.02 -3.24 10.04
CA ASP A 96 -12.22 -4.37 10.95
C ASP A 96 -13.36 -5.25 10.39
N PRO A 97 -13.06 -6.50 10.00
CA PRO A 97 -14.07 -7.38 9.41
C PRO A 97 -15.14 -7.85 10.40
N TRP A 98 -14.89 -7.75 11.71
CA TRP A 98 -15.83 -8.17 12.75
C TRP A 98 -16.87 -7.09 13.07
N THR A 99 -16.39 -5.85 13.22
CA THR A 99 -17.25 -4.71 13.57
C THR A 99 -17.78 -3.98 12.34
N GLY A 100 -17.13 -4.14 11.19
CA GLY A 100 -17.40 -3.35 9.99
C GLY A 100 -16.91 -1.90 10.09
N GLU A 101 -16.12 -1.59 11.12
CA GLU A 101 -15.61 -0.24 11.35
C GLU A 101 -14.43 0.06 10.43
N PHE A 102 -14.42 1.25 9.86
CA PHE A 102 -13.32 1.75 9.04
C PHE A 102 -12.41 2.66 9.84
N TYR A 103 -11.10 2.46 9.68
CA TYR A 103 -10.07 3.27 10.33
C TYR A 103 -9.30 4.07 9.29
N ASP A 104 -9.06 5.34 9.60
CA ASP A 104 -8.23 6.27 8.82
C ASP A 104 -7.12 6.85 9.71
N PRO A 105 -6.01 6.13 9.91
CA PRO A 105 -4.93 6.60 10.76
C PRO A 105 -4.25 7.87 10.23
N THR A 106 -4.40 8.17 8.94
CA THR A 106 -3.85 9.40 8.34
C THR A 106 -4.72 10.62 8.59
N GLY A 107 -6.00 10.42 8.95
CA GLY A 107 -7.01 11.46 9.12
C GLY A 107 -7.38 12.21 7.84
N LYS A 108 -6.96 11.69 6.67
CA LYS A 108 -7.21 12.33 5.35
C LYS A 108 -7.76 11.38 4.29
N GLY A 109 -7.65 10.09 4.50
CA GLY A 109 -7.99 9.09 3.49
C GLY A 109 -9.45 9.14 3.07
N PHE A 110 -10.39 9.24 4.03
CA PHE A 110 -11.80 9.36 3.72
C PHE A 110 -12.12 10.65 2.97
N LYS A 111 -11.59 11.76 3.46
CA LYS A 111 -11.82 13.06 2.82
C LYS A 111 -11.22 13.11 1.42
N ASP A 112 -10.04 12.58 1.22
CA ASP A 112 -9.39 12.55 -0.09
C ASP A 112 -10.15 11.63 -1.10
N ILE A 113 -10.84 10.59 -0.62
CA ILE A 113 -11.76 9.80 -1.47
C ILE A 113 -12.98 10.64 -1.87
N GLU A 114 -13.61 11.34 -0.93
CA GLU A 114 -14.79 12.19 -1.17
C GLU A 114 -14.46 13.34 -2.12
N ASP A 115 -13.32 14.01 -1.88
CA ASP A 115 -12.82 15.13 -2.68
C ASP A 115 -12.19 14.68 -4.01
N LYS A 116 -12.05 13.35 -4.24
CA LYS A 116 -11.38 12.75 -5.41
C LYS A 116 -9.93 13.23 -5.59
N ILE A 117 -9.14 13.15 -4.53
CA ILE A 117 -7.77 13.63 -4.47
C ILE A 117 -6.78 12.47 -4.28
N ILE A 118 -5.71 12.46 -5.07
CA ILE A 118 -4.51 11.63 -4.85
C ILE A 118 -3.48 12.45 -4.08
N ARG A 119 -3.21 12.04 -2.85
CA ARG A 119 -2.29 12.71 -1.94
C ARG A 119 -1.31 11.71 -1.33
N PHE A 120 -0.02 12.02 -1.34
CA PHE A 120 0.96 11.24 -0.58
C PHE A 120 0.74 11.36 0.93
N ASN A 121 1.04 10.28 1.65
CA ASN A 121 1.15 10.33 3.10
C ASN A 121 2.35 11.20 3.50
N GLY A 122 2.17 12.09 4.47
CA GLY A 122 3.23 12.95 4.95
C GLY A 122 3.73 13.96 3.90
N LYS A 123 5.06 14.17 3.85
CA LYS A 123 5.67 15.16 2.96
C LYS A 123 5.99 14.54 1.59
N ALA A 124 5.37 15.05 0.54
CA ALA A 124 5.47 14.50 -0.82
C ALA A 124 6.91 14.29 -1.31
N VAL A 125 7.81 15.23 -1.00
CA VAL A 125 9.23 15.15 -1.40
C VAL A 125 9.93 13.97 -0.73
N GLU A 126 9.69 13.74 0.56
CA GLU A 126 10.26 12.63 1.32
C GLU A 126 9.76 11.30 0.75
N ARG A 127 8.43 11.20 0.52
CA ARG A 127 7.80 10.01 -0.04
C ARG A 127 8.32 9.63 -1.43
N ILE A 128 8.61 10.62 -2.28
CA ILE A 128 9.19 10.38 -3.61
C ILE A 128 10.63 9.88 -3.47
N LYS A 129 11.42 10.46 -2.56
CA LYS A 129 12.81 10.05 -2.37
C LYS A 129 12.98 8.63 -1.83
N GLU A 130 11.98 8.11 -1.10
CA GLU A 130 11.96 6.72 -0.64
C GLU A 130 11.74 5.71 -1.79
N ASP A 131 10.88 6.03 -2.75
CA ASP A 131 10.72 5.26 -3.99
C ASP A 131 10.21 6.18 -5.12
N TYR A 132 11.07 6.47 -6.07
CA TYR A 132 10.74 7.30 -7.23
C TYR A 132 9.61 6.73 -8.11
N LEU A 133 9.32 5.43 -8.03
CA LEU A 133 8.18 4.82 -8.73
C LEU A 133 6.85 5.43 -8.27
N ARG A 134 6.78 5.97 -7.06
CA ARG A 134 5.56 6.61 -6.54
C ARG A 134 5.06 7.76 -7.41
N ILE A 135 5.92 8.39 -8.19
CA ILE A 135 5.52 9.40 -9.19
C ILE A 135 4.61 8.77 -10.25
N PHE A 136 5.04 7.66 -10.84
CA PHE A 136 4.25 6.96 -11.86
C PHE A 136 2.97 6.37 -11.28
N ARG A 137 3.05 5.87 -10.04
CA ARG A 137 1.87 5.41 -9.30
C ARG A 137 0.85 6.53 -9.07
N ALA A 138 1.29 7.76 -8.75
CA ALA A 138 0.38 8.89 -8.56
C ALA A 138 -0.41 9.20 -9.85
N TYR A 139 0.27 9.24 -10.99
CA TYR A 139 -0.41 9.43 -12.28
C TYR A 139 -1.33 8.27 -12.63
N ARG A 140 -0.90 7.03 -12.37
CA ARG A 140 -1.73 5.85 -12.59
C ARG A 140 -3.02 5.88 -11.77
N PHE A 141 -2.93 6.12 -10.46
CA PHE A 141 -4.12 6.17 -9.62
C PHE A 141 -5.04 7.33 -9.99
N ALA A 142 -4.47 8.51 -10.31
CA ALA A 142 -5.26 9.65 -10.79
C ALA A 142 -6.05 9.29 -12.06
N SER A 143 -5.40 8.64 -13.03
CA SER A 143 -6.04 8.20 -14.28
C SER A 143 -7.11 7.12 -14.02
N GLN A 144 -6.78 6.07 -13.27
CA GLN A 144 -7.70 4.95 -13.03
C GLN A 144 -8.94 5.32 -12.22
N LEU A 145 -8.80 6.27 -11.29
CA LEU A 145 -9.90 6.69 -10.42
C LEU A 145 -10.63 7.93 -10.94
N GLY A 146 -10.06 8.65 -11.92
CA GLY A 146 -10.56 9.96 -12.33
C GLY A 146 -10.40 11.01 -11.23
N PHE A 147 -9.33 10.91 -10.43
CA PHE A 147 -9.04 11.80 -9.30
C PHE A 147 -8.00 12.86 -9.70
N GLU A 148 -8.04 14.00 -9.04
CA GLU A 148 -7.01 15.02 -9.19
C GLU A 148 -5.82 14.75 -8.25
N ILE A 149 -4.63 15.14 -8.68
CA ILE A 149 -3.44 15.05 -7.81
C ILE A 149 -3.35 16.33 -6.98
N ASP A 150 -3.23 16.19 -5.65
CA ASP A 150 -3.03 17.30 -4.71
C ASP A 150 -1.89 18.23 -5.18
N LYS A 151 -2.06 19.53 -5.04
CA LYS A 151 -1.12 20.56 -5.56
C LYS A 151 0.31 20.36 -5.08
N LYS A 152 0.53 20.01 -3.79
CA LYS A 152 1.87 19.77 -3.23
C LYS A 152 2.47 18.47 -3.78
N THR A 153 1.65 17.43 -3.89
CA THR A 153 2.01 16.13 -4.50
C THR A 153 2.40 16.34 -5.96
N LEU A 154 1.58 17.04 -6.74
CA LEU A 154 1.85 17.30 -8.17
C LEU A 154 3.12 18.12 -8.37
N LYS A 155 3.35 19.17 -7.55
CA LYS A 155 4.58 19.96 -7.60
C LYS A 155 5.81 19.09 -7.35
N ALA A 156 5.77 18.23 -6.33
CA ALA A 156 6.87 17.32 -6.04
C ALA A 156 7.09 16.30 -7.17
N CYS A 157 6.02 15.70 -7.72
CA CYS A 157 6.11 14.80 -8.87
C CYS A 157 6.80 15.47 -10.06
N ARG A 158 6.41 16.69 -10.42
CA ARG A 158 7.03 17.43 -11.52
C ARG A 158 8.51 17.74 -11.27
N THR A 159 8.86 18.13 -10.04
CA THR A 159 10.25 18.45 -9.67
C THR A 159 11.17 17.24 -9.82
N TYR A 160 10.71 16.04 -9.44
CA TYR A 160 11.54 14.83 -9.42
C TYR A 160 11.29 13.90 -10.61
N PHE A 161 10.47 14.27 -11.59
CA PHE A 161 10.11 13.41 -12.72
C PHE A 161 11.34 12.96 -13.52
N GLY A 162 12.25 13.90 -13.86
CA GLY A 162 13.48 13.59 -14.59
C GLY A 162 14.37 12.59 -13.81
N THR A 163 14.54 12.80 -12.50
CA THR A 163 15.27 11.86 -11.65
C THR A 163 14.61 10.47 -11.66
N ALA A 164 13.30 10.41 -11.57
CA ALA A 164 12.55 9.15 -11.59
C ALA A 164 12.76 8.38 -12.91
N CYS A 165 12.77 9.07 -14.05
CA CYS A 165 13.03 8.43 -15.35
C CYS A 165 14.45 7.84 -15.45
N LEU A 166 15.41 8.39 -14.73
CA LEU A 166 16.81 7.92 -14.72
C LEU A 166 17.06 6.80 -13.70
N THR A 167 16.31 6.79 -12.59
CA THR A 167 16.55 5.87 -11.45
C THR A 167 15.65 4.65 -11.45
N VAL A 168 14.40 4.78 -11.91
CA VAL A 168 13.45 3.66 -11.96
C VAL A 168 13.68 2.84 -13.23
N SER A 169 13.78 1.51 -13.09
CA SER A 169 13.92 0.64 -14.26
C SER A 169 12.73 0.77 -15.22
N GLY A 170 13.01 0.77 -16.53
CA GLY A 170 11.99 0.88 -17.58
C GLY A 170 10.88 -0.16 -17.43
N GLN A 171 11.22 -1.39 -17.00
CA GLN A 171 10.24 -2.44 -16.77
C GLN A 171 9.23 -2.05 -15.67
N ARG A 172 9.67 -1.46 -14.55
CA ARG A 172 8.76 -1.00 -13.49
C ARG A 172 7.85 0.12 -13.98
N ILE A 173 8.39 1.05 -14.78
CA ILE A 173 7.60 2.14 -15.39
C ILE A 173 6.54 1.57 -16.34
N LEU A 174 6.92 0.64 -17.21
CA LEU A 174 6.01 0.00 -18.17
C LEU A 174 4.84 -0.70 -17.46
N ILE A 175 5.10 -1.42 -16.36
CA ILE A 175 4.05 -2.07 -15.55
C ILE A 175 3.02 -1.04 -15.03
N GLU A 176 3.46 0.14 -14.58
CA GLU A 176 2.53 1.18 -14.13
C GLU A 176 1.74 1.79 -15.31
N ILE A 177 2.37 1.96 -16.47
CA ILE A 177 1.70 2.45 -17.71
C ILE A 177 0.67 1.43 -18.21
N GLU A 178 1.02 0.14 -18.26
CA GLU A 178 0.10 -0.92 -18.66
C GLU A 178 -1.12 -1.00 -17.75
N LYS A 179 -0.93 -0.77 -16.44
CA LYS A 179 -2.05 -0.69 -15.49
C LYS A 179 -2.94 0.53 -15.73
N MET A 180 -2.42 1.65 -16.26
CA MET A 180 -3.25 2.80 -16.64
C MET A 180 -4.22 2.48 -17.77
N SER A 181 -3.82 1.66 -18.73
CA SER A 181 -4.64 1.33 -19.91
C SER A 181 -5.76 0.31 -19.62
N LYS A 182 -5.76 -0.32 -18.45
CA LYS A 182 -6.76 -1.32 -18.02
C LYS A 182 -7.89 -0.67 -17.21
N VAL A 183 -8.39 0.47 -17.66
CA VAL A 183 -9.53 1.17 -17.05
C VAL A 183 -10.85 0.66 -17.66
#